data_d1956bda7e7796d083bb8e5702e73c73
#
_entry.id   d1956bda7e7796d083bb8e5702e73c73
#
_cell.length_a   1.000
_cell.length_b   1.000
_cell.length_c   1.000
_cell.angle_alpha   90.00
_cell.angle_beta   90.00
_cell.angle_gamma   90.00
#
_symmetry.space_group_name_H-M   'P 1'
#
loop_
_entity.id
_entity.type
_entity.pdbx_description
1 polymer ?
#
loop_
_entity_poly.entity_id
_entity_poly.type
_entity_poly.pdbx_seq_one_letter_code
_entity_poly.pdbx_strand_id
1 'polypeptide(L)'
;MPEPLLQIEGLTKRFGGVVASDDVTLAIPQGELHAIIGPNGAGKTTLIGQLTGEIAPDAGRVRFDARDITALPGWRRSQLGLARSFQITSLFLDFTALDNVALAVQAHADHSFHFWREARSEPELRAPARAALARVGLAARADQVVANLSHGEHRQLEIAMALATGPRMLLLDEPMAGMGPEESARMVKLLRDLKQELTILLIEHDMEAVFALADRISVLVYGRVIATGTPEAIRANEEVRQAYLGDDDGGGDA
;
A
#
# COMPACT_ATOMS: atom_id res chain seq x y z
N MET A 1 14.25 -14.20 16.95
CA MET A 1 13.07 -13.89 16.11
C MET A 1 13.54 -13.83 14.68
N PRO A 2 12.76 -14.26 13.69
CA PRO A 2 13.14 -14.05 12.29
C PRO A 2 13.34 -12.56 12.01
N GLU A 3 14.28 -12.24 11.13
CA GLU A 3 14.58 -10.86 10.74
C GLU A 3 13.33 -10.25 10.04
N PRO A 4 12.92 -9.01 10.38
CA PRO A 4 11.74 -8.41 9.77
C PRO A 4 11.96 -8.17 8.27
N LEU A 5 10.89 -8.30 7.46
CA LEU A 5 10.95 -8.03 6.03
C LEU A 5 11.17 -6.54 5.74
N LEU A 6 10.47 -5.67 6.48
CA LEU A 6 10.67 -4.22 6.44
C LEU A 6 11.08 -3.73 7.84
N GLN A 7 12.16 -2.94 7.88
CA GLN A 7 12.65 -2.31 9.10
C GLN A 7 12.88 -0.82 8.86
N ILE A 8 12.33 0.00 9.72
CA ILE A 8 12.42 1.45 9.73
C ILE A 8 13.13 1.83 11.03
N GLU A 9 14.22 2.60 10.94
CA GLU A 9 15.07 2.96 12.06
C GLU A 9 15.24 4.48 12.12
N GLY A 10 14.61 5.13 13.10
CA GLY A 10 14.81 6.54 13.38
C GLY A 10 14.47 7.49 12.22
N LEU A 11 13.46 7.13 11.41
CA LEU A 11 13.15 7.86 10.18
C LEU A 11 12.59 9.24 10.48
N THR A 12 13.26 10.26 9.96
CA THR A 12 12.91 11.66 10.21
C THR A 12 12.74 12.42 8.90
N LYS A 13 11.72 13.28 8.84
CA LYS A 13 11.47 14.19 7.71
C LYS A 13 10.89 15.52 8.16
N ARG A 14 11.47 16.60 7.67
CA ARG A 14 11.01 17.96 7.91
C ARG A 14 10.72 18.69 6.61
N PHE A 15 9.66 19.47 6.59
CA PHE A 15 9.32 20.38 5.51
C PHE A 15 9.25 21.80 6.09
N GLY A 16 10.35 22.54 5.97
CA GLY A 16 10.49 23.82 6.66
C GLY A 16 10.34 23.69 8.17
N GLY A 17 9.33 24.33 8.76
CA GLY A 17 9.04 24.25 10.19
C GLY A 17 8.20 23.03 10.60
N VAL A 18 7.69 22.25 9.67
CA VAL A 18 6.80 21.10 9.95
C VAL A 18 7.62 19.81 10.02
N VAL A 19 7.50 19.08 11.13
CA VAL A 19 8.06 17.73 11.29
C VAL A 19 7.01 16.71 10.86
N ALA A 20 7.20 16.07 9.72
CA ALA A 20 6.25 15.12 9.15
C ALA A 20 6.55 13.67 9.57
N SER A 21 7.83 13.34 9.86
CA SER A 21 8.24 12.10 10.52
C SER A 21 9.28 12.46 11.57
N ASP A 22 9.14 11.93 12.78
CA ASP A 22 9.97 12.26 13.92
C ASP A 22 10.39 10.97 14.65
N ASP A 23 11.58 10.48 14.31
CA ASP A 23 12.17 9.27 14.89
C ASP A 23 11.30 8.02 14.74
N VAL A 24 10.67 7.86 13.55
CA VAL A 24 9.79 6.72 13.29
C VAL A 24 10.61 5.43 13.23
N THR A 25 10.28 4.49 14.12
CA THR A 25 10.93 3.18 14.20
C THR A 25 9.86 2.10 14.21
N LEU A 26 9.91 1.18 13.22
CA LEU A 26 8.97 0.08 13.04
C LEU A 26 9.67 -1.14 12.45
N ALA A 27 9.18 -2.32 12.80
CA ALA A 27 9.63 -3.59 12.23
C ALA A 27 8.41 -4.42 11.83
N ILE A 28 8.34 -4.81 10.55
CA ILE A 28 7.23 -5.58 9.98
C ILE A 28 7.75 -6.94 9.56
N PRO A 29 7.34 -8.02 10.23
CA PRO A 29 7.68 -9.39 9.87
C PRO A 29 7.11 -9.78 8.50
N GLN A 30 7.74 -10.78 7.88
CA GLN A 30 7.17 -11.37 6.67
C GLN A 30 5.84 -12.08 6.97
N GLY A 31 4.85 -11.91 6.08
CA GLY A 31 3.52 -12.52 6.20
C GLY A 31 2.56 -11.78 7.12
N GLU A 32 2.96 -10.63 7.68
CA GLU A 32 2.10 -9.80 8.53
C GLU A 32 1.30 -8.79 7.67
N LEU A 33 0.02 -8.61 7.98
CA LEU A 33 -0.72 -7.42 7.58
C LEU A 33 -0.62 -6.41 8.72
N HIS A 34 0.24 -5.41 8.51
CA HIS A 34 0.47 -4.33 9.44
C HIS A 34 -0.30 -3.07 9.01
N ALA A 35 -1.18 -2.56 9.86
CA ALA A 35 -1.88 -1.32 9.59
C ALA A 35 -1.19 -0.12 10.26
N ILE A 36 -1.15 1.01 9.56
CA ILE A 36 -0.79 2.30 10.14
C ILE A 36 -2.03 3.18 10.13
N ILE A 37 -2.44 3.60 11.31
CA ILE A 37 -3.56 4.51 11.51
C ILE A 37 -3.06 5.83 12.12
N GLY A 38 -3.88 6.88 12.06
CA GLY A 38 -3.54 8.17 12.63
C GLY A 38 -4.44 9.26 12.08
N PRO A 39 -4.62 10.38 12.79
CA PRO A 39 -5.43 11.50 12.34
C PRO A 39 -4.90 12.11 11.04
N ASN A 40 -5.68 13.01 10.44
CA ASN A 40 -5.24 13.77 9.29
C ASN A 40 -4.02 14.63 9.67
N GLY A 41 -3.01 14.66 8.79
CA GLY A 41 -1.76 15.36 9.08
C GLY A 41 -0.78 14.62 10.01
N ALA A 42 -1.08 13.39 10.43
CA ALA A 42 -0.18 12.59 11.27
C ALA A 42 1.17 12.22 10.63
N GLY A 43 1.31 12.36 9.30
CA GLY A 43 2.53 12.01 8.57
C GLY A 43 2.47 10.71 7.78
N LYS A 44 1.30 10.04 7.69
CA LYS A 44 1.11 8.74 7.02
C LYS A 44 1.57 8.76 5.56
N THR A 45 1.12 9.73 4.77
CA THR A 45 1.50 9.89 3.35
C THR A 45 3.01 10.18 3.20
N THR A 46 3.59 10.98 4.11
CA THR A 46 5.03 11.22 4.12
C THR A 46 5.80 9.94 4.39
N LEU A 47 5.36 9.15 5.35
CA LEU A 47 5.99 7.87 5.68
C LEU A 47 5.95 6.92 4.48
N ILE A 48 4.80 6.76 3.81
CA ILE A 48 4.73 5.96 2.57
C ILE A 48 5.69 6.50 1.50
N GLY A 49 5.70 7.81 1.27
CA GLY A 49 6.62 8.42 0.31
C GLY A 49 8.09 8.16 0.63
N GLN A 50 8.45 8.11 1.91
CA GLN A 50 9.80 7.71 2.33
C GLN A 50 10.06 6.21 2.09
N LEU A 51 9.08 5.34 2.33
CA LEU A 51 9.21 3.90 2.08
C LEU A 51 9.27 3.57 0.59
N THR A 52 8.57 4.32 -0.25
CA THR A 52 8.56 4.12 -1.70
C THR A 52 9.74 4.79 -2.42
N GLY A 53 10.46 5.68 -1.73
CA GLY A 53 11.60 6.41 -2.30
C GLY A 53 11.22 7.66 -3.10
N GLU A 54 9.97 8.10 -2.99
CA GLU A 54 9.48 9.37 -3.54
C GLU A 54 9.95 10.57 -2.70
N ILE A 55 10.09 10.34 -1.39
CA ILE A 55 10.55 11.34 -0.42
C ILE A 55 11.83 10.82 0.25
N ALA A 56 12.94 11.53 0.07
CA ALA A 56 14.17 11.21 0.79
C ALA A 56 14.03 11.61 2.28
N PRO A 57 14.37 10.72 3.23
CA PRO A 57 14.43 11.09 4.64
C PRO A 57 15.59 12.05 4.91
N ASP A 58 15.46 12.86 5.97
CA ASP A 58 16.54 13.73 6.43
C ASP A 58 17.47 12.98 7.39
N ALA A 59 16.97 11.96 8.10
CA ALA A 59 17.73 11.05 8.95
C ALA A 59 17.03 9.68 9.04
N GLY A 60 17.76 8.70 9.58
CA GLY A 60 17.26 7.33 9.75
C GLY A 60 17.51 6.44 8.55
N ARG A 61 16.98 5.22 8.61
CA ARG A 61 17.21 4.19 7.59
C ARG A 61 15.95 3.38 7.32
N VAL A 62 15.84 2.89 6.08
CA VAL A 62 14.84 1.91 5.67
C VAL A 62 15.58 0.68 5.16
N ARG A 63 15.30 -0.48 5.74
CA ARG A 63 15.84 -1.77 5.29
C ARG A 63 14.69 -2.66 4.81
N PHE A 64 14.91 -3.30 3.70
CA PHE A 64 14.00 -4.28 3.13
C PHE A 64 14.75 -5.57 2.83
N ASP A 65 14.31 -6.69 3.38
CA ASP A 65 15.00 -7.97 3.28
C ASP A 65 16.49 -7.85 3.66
N ALA A 66 16.76 -7.29 4.84
CA ALA A 66 18.09 -7.01 5.38
C ALA A 66 18.95 -6.01 4.57
N ARG A 67 18.49 -5.52 3.42
CA ARG A 67 19.20 -4.56 2.56
C ARG A 67 18.80 -3.13 2.90
N ASP A 68 19.78 -2.26 3.02
CA ASP A 68 19.51 -0.82 3.11
C ASP A 68 19.00 -0.31 1.76
N ILE A 69 17.76 0.19 1.75
CA ILE A 69 17.10 0.75 0.57
C ILE A 69 16.91 2.27 0.67
N THR A 70 17.43 2.91 1.72
CA THR A 70 17.18 4.31 2.05
C THR A 70 17.44 5.25 0.88
N ALA A 71 18.55 5.07 0.17
CA ALA A 71 18.94 5.88 -0.97
C ALA A 71 18.48 5.34 -2.34
N LEU A 72 17.78 4.19 -2.37
CA LEU A 72 17.35 3.59 -3.63
C LEU A 72 16.11 4.31 -4.18
N PRO A 73 16.06 4.58 -5.50
CA PRO A 73 14.88 5.12 -6.15
C PRO A 73 13.75 4.08 -6.16
N GLY A 74 12.49 4.55 -6.26
CA GLY A 74 11.29 3.71 -6.16
C GLY A 74 11.28 2.50 -7.10
N TRP A 75 11.71 2.67 -8.36
CA TRP A 75 11.75 1.56 -9.32
C TRP A 75 12.70 0.42 -8.88
N ARG A 76 13.82 0.74 -8.22
CA ARG A 76 14.71 -0.29 -7.64
C ARG A 76 14.10 -0.98 -6.43
N ARG A 77 13.37 -0.25 -5.59
CA ARG A 77 12.64 -0.85 -4.46
C ARG A 77 11.57 -1.80 -4.96
N SER A 78 10.87 -1.43 -6.04
CA SER A 78 9.90 -2.30 -6.69
C SER A 78 10.54 -3.58 -7.24
N GLN A 79 11.71 -3.49 -7.89
CA GLN A 79 12.47 -4.67 -8.33
C GLN A 79 12.93 -5.58 -7.19
N LEU A 80 13.09 -5.06 -5.97
CA LEU A 80 13.39 -5.85 -4.78
C LEU A 80 12.14 -6.51 -4.18
N GLY A 81 10.95 -6.21 -4.71
CA GLY A 81 9.69 -6.78 -4.27
C GLY A 81 8.88 -5.91 -3.32
N LEU A 82 9.20 -4.61 -3.18
CA LEU A 82 8.40 -3.64 -2.45
C LEU A 82 7.50 -2.87 -3.42
N ALA A 83 6.26 -3.32 -3.61
CA ALA A 83 5.30 -2.67 -4.51
C ALA A 83 4.34 -1.75 -3.75
N ARG A 84 3.89 -0.68 -4.41
CA ARG A 84 2.85 0.23 -3.92
C ARG A 84 1.68 0.24 -4.89
N SER A 85 0.44 0.22 -4.38
CA SER A 85 -0.70 0.68 -5.15
C SER A 85 -0.66 2.21 -5.25
N PHE A 86 -0.83 2.75 -6.43
CA PHE A 86 -0.68 4.19 -6.65
C PHE A 86 -1.86 4.97 -6.05
N GLN A 87 -1.59 6.04 -5.28
CA GLN A 87 -2.59 6.95 -4.74
C GLN A 87 -3.20 7.87 -5.82
N ILE A 88 -2.46 8.14 -6.90
CA ILE A 88 -2.95 8.81 -8.09
C ILE A 88 -3.17 7.74 -9.14
N THR A 89 -4.39 7.63 -9.64
CA THR A 89 -4.77 6.70 -10.71
C THR A 89 -3.83 6.84 -11.91
N SER A 90 -2.76 6.03 -11.90
CA SER A 90 -1.82 5.95 -13.03
C SER A 90 -2.34 4.96 -14.07
N LEU A 91 -3.68 4.87 -14.19
CA LEU A 91 -4.35 4.00 -15.14
C LEU A 91 -4.44 4.69 -16.51
N PHE A 92 -4.10 3.98 -17.55
CA PHE A 92 -4.36 4.38 -18.91
C PHE A 92 -5.83 4.11 -19.23
N LEU A 93 -6.66 5.16 -19.10
CA LEU A 93 -8.12 5.03 -19.16
C LEU A 93 -8.63 4.53 -20.53
N ASP A 94 -7.92 4.84 -21.61
CA ASP A 94 -8.26 4.41 -22.97
C ASP A 94 -7.78 2.98 -23.29
N PHE A 95 -7.03 2.35 -22.39
CA PHE A 95 -6.54 0.98 -22.53
C PHE A 95 -7.48 0.00 -21.83
N THR A 96 -7.38 -1.28 -22.21
CA THR A 96 -8.09 -2.33 -21.49
C THR A 96 -7.46 -2.59 -20.11
N ALA A 97 -8.22 -3.20 -19.19
CA ALA A 97 -7.68 -3.63 -17.91
C ALA A 97 -6.47 -4.56 -18.10
N LEU A 98 -6.55 -5.47 -19.06
CA LEU A 98 -5.45 -6.40 -19.38
C LEU A 98 -4.22 -5.67 -19.92
N ASP A 99 -4.39 -4.64 -20.77
CA ASP A 99 -3.26 -3.88 -21.31
C ASP A 99 -2.56 -3.07 -20.19
N ASN A 100 -3.31 -2.49 -19.25
CA ASN A 100 -2.73 -1.81 -18.08
C ASN A 100 -1.86 -2.75 -17.24
N VAL A 101 -2.36 -3.93 -16.92
CA VAL A 101 -1.59 -4.91 -16.11
C VAL A 101 -0.41 -5.46 -16.91
N ALA A 102 -0.57 -5.70 -18.22
CA ALA A 102 0.52 -6.16 -19.08
C ALA A 102 1.68 -5.14 -19.15
N LEU A 103 1.39 -3.83 -19.13
CA LEU A 103 2.42 -2.79 -19.01
C LEU A 103 3.20 -2.89 -17.69
N ALA A 104 2.53 -3.19 -16.57
CA ALA A 104 3.20 -3.40 -15.28
C ALA A 104 4.12 -4.64 -15.32
N VAL A 105 3.68 -5.74 -15.94
CA VAL A 105 4.52 -6.93 -16.18
C VAL A 105 5.73 -6.55 -17.02
N GLN A 106 5.54 -5.84 -18.14
CA GLN A 106 6.60 -5.42 -19.04
C GLN A 106 7.64 -4.53 -18.35
N ALA A 107 7.20 -3.60 -17.48
CA ALA A 107 8.10 -2.71 -16.75
C ALA A 107 9.02 -3.47 -15.77
N HIS A 108 8.65 -4.68 -15.35
CA HIS A 108 9.43 -5.55 -14.46
C HIS A 108 10.22 -6.63 -15.20
N ALA A 109 9.91 -6.87 -16.48
CA ALA A 109 10.66 -7.83 -17.30
C ALA A 109 12.05 -7.26 -17.66
N ASP A 110 13.08 -8.09 -17.57
CA ASP A 110 14.47 -7.71 -17.93
C ASP A 110 14.64 -7.31 -19.40
N HIS A 111 13.63 -7.54 -20.24
CA HIS A 111 13.65 -7.36 -21.68
C HIS A 111 12.56 -6.40 -22.18
N SER A 112 12.70 -5.11 -21.83
CA SER A 112 11.73 -4.06 -22.23
C SER A 112 11.79 -3.65 -23.72
N PHE A 113 12.72 -4.18 -24.52
CA PHE A 113 13.03 -3.67 -25.86
C PHE A 113 12.92 -4.73 -26.98
N HIS A 114 11.79 -5.39 -27.10
CA HIS A 114 11.48 -6.18 -28.30
C HIS A 114 10.77 -5.31 -29.34
N PHE A 115 11.53 -4.54 -30.13
CA PHE A 115 11.01 -3.61 -31.15
C PHE A 115 10.27 -4.27 -32.34
N TRP A 116 10.33 -5.61 -32.43
CA TRP A 116 9.85 -6.34 -33.60
C TRP A 116 8.54 -7.11 -33.38
N ARG A 117 8.00 -7.11 -32.16
CA ARG A 117 6.72 -7.76 -31.84
C ARG A 117 5.76 -6.78 -31.20
N GLU A 118 4.51 -6.88 -31.57
CA GLU A 118 3.43 -6.12 -30.94
C GLU A 118 3.23 -6.67 -29.52
N ALA A 119 3.47 -5.84 -28.49
CA ALA A 119 3.38 -6.21 -27.07
C ALA A 119 2.02 -6.84 -26.70
N ARG A 120 0.96 -6.46 -27.40
CA ARG A 120 -0.38 -7.04 -27.26
C ARG A 120 -0.47 -8.52 -27.65
N SER A 121 0.46 -9.02 -28.45
CA SER A 121 0.47 -10.42 -28.92
C SER A 121 1.40 -11.33 -28.12
N GLU A 122 2.12 -10.78 -27.10
CA GLU A 122 3.12 -11.55 -26.32
C GLU A 122 2.46 -12.31 -25.15
N PRO A 123 2.40 -13.67 -25.21
CA PRO A 123 1.82 -14.47 -24.13
C PRO A 123 2.53 -14.29 -22.78
N GLU A 124 3.85 -14.03 -22.82
CA GLU A 124 4.71 -13.84 -21.65
C GLU A 124 4.30 -12.61 -20.81
N LEU A 125 3.73 -11.58 -21.45
CA LEU A 125 3.18 -10.42 -20.76
C LEU A 125 1.72 -10.64 -20.36
N ARG A 126 0.93 -11.28 -21.21
CA ARG A 126 -0.51 -11.40 -21.03
C ARG A 126 -0.93 -12.49 -20.05
N ALA A 127 -0.19 -13.60 -19.96
CA ALA A 127 -0.53 -14.66 -19.02
C ALA A 127 -0.39 -14.23 -17.54
N PRO A 128 0.74 -13.63 -17.11
CA PRO A 128 0.84 -13.06 -15.75
C PRO A 128 -0.19 -11.95 -15.49
N ALA A 129 -0.47 -11.10 -16.50
CA ALA A 129 -1.46 -10.05 -16.38
C ALA A 129 -2.88 -10.60 -16.15
N ARG A 130 -3.28 -11.64 -16.89
CA ARG A 130 -4.57 -12.33 -16.67
C ARG A 130 -4.63 -13.00 -15.30
N ALA A 131 -3.54 -13.61 -14.84
CA ALA A 131 -3.47 -14.20 -13.52
C ALA A 131 -3.64 -13.14 -12.42
N ALA A 132 -2.99 -11.98 -12.55
CA ALA A 132 -3.14 -10.88 -11.60
C ALA A 132 -4.59 -10.33 -11.57
N LEU A 133 -5.22 -10.14 -12.74
CA LEU A 133 -6.62 -9.74 -12.83
C LEU A 133 -7.56 -10.77 -12.18
N ALA A 134 -7.30 -12.05 -12.36
CA ALA A 134 -8.10 -13.10 -11.72
C ALA A 134 -7.99 -13.05 -10.18
N ARG A 135 -6.80 -12.78 -9.65
CA ARG A 135 -6.57 -12.66 -8.20
C ARG A 135 -7.38 -11.53 -7.56
N VAL A 136 -7.61 -10.43 -8.29
CA VAL A 136 -8.41 -9.31 -7.78
C VAL A 136 -9.89 -9.36 -8.19
N GLY A 137 -10.34 -10.45 -8.85
CA GLY A 137 -11.73 -10.63 -9.25
C GLY A 137 -12.12 -9.93 -10.55
N LEU A 138 -11.16 -9.41 -11.34
CA LEU A 138 -11.39 -8.69 -12.60
C LEU A 138 -11.20 -9.54 -13.86
N ALA A 139 -11.16 -10.88 -13.74
CA ALA A 139 -10.97 -11.76 -14.91
C ALA A 139 -11.98 -11.52 -16.04
N ALA A 140 -13.26 -11.32 -15.71
CA ALA A 140 -14.34 -11.06 -16.68
C ALA A 140 -14.27 -9.64 -17.28
N ARG A 141 -13.47 -8.75 -16.69
CA ARG A 141 -13.27 -7.36 -17.12
C ARG A 141 -11.98 -7.14 -17.92
N ALA A 142 -11.19 -8.21 -18.16
CA ALA A 142 -9.86 -8.12 -18.75
C ALA A 142 -9.81 -7.30 -20.03
N ASP A 143 -10.76 -7.50 -20.93
CA ASP A 143 -10.81 -6.83 -22.24
C ASP A 143 -11.66 -5.55 -22.23
N GLN A 144 -12.16 -5.12 -21.05
CA GLN A 144 -12.92 -3.88 -20.90
C GLN A 144 -11.98 -2.68 -20.81
N VAL A 145 -12.34 -1.59 -21.49
CA VAL A 145 -11.64 -0.30 -21.40
C VAL A 145 -11.81 0.27 -20.00
N VAL A 146 -10.70 0.71 -19.41
CA VAL A 146 -10.63 1.13 -18.00
C VAL A 146 -11.58 2.28 -17.69
N ALA A 147 -11.78 3.22 -18.60
CA ALA A 147 -12.74 4.32 -18.43
C ALA A 147 -14.19 3.85 -18.10
N ASN A 148 -14.53 2.60 -18.42
CA ASN A 148 -15.86 2.02 -18.17
C ASN A 148 -15.94 1.18 -16.88
N LEU A 149 -14.87 1.12 -16.10
CA LEU A 149 -14.83 0.42 -14.82
C LEU A 149 -15.38 1.32 -13.69
N SER A 150 -15.95 0.71 -12.65
CA SER A 150 -16.32 1.45 -11.44
C SER A 150 -15.10 1.90 -10.65
N HIS A 151 -15.31 2.81 -9.68
CA HIS A 151 -14.24 3.28 -8.81
C HIS A 151 -13.57 2.12 -8.03
N GLY A 152 -14.37 1.20 -7.50
CA GLY A 152 -13.88 0.00 -6.83
C GLY A 152 -13.09 -0.93 -7.76
N GLU A 153 -13.53 -1.08 -9.03
CA GLU A 153 -12.81 -1.86 -10.04
C GLU A 153 -11.48 -1.18 -10.42
N HIS A 154 -11.40 0.17 -10.44
CA HIS A 154 -10.13 0.88 -10.63
C HIS A 154 -9.13 0.55 -9.51
N ARG A 155 -9.56 0.55 -8.24
CA ARG A 155 -8.70 0.20 -7.10
C ARG A 155 -8.25 -1.27 -7.17
N GLN A 156 -9.14 -2.18 -7.55
CA GLN A 156 -8.77 -3.59 -7.79
C GLN A 156 -7.74 -3.70 -8.91
N LEU A 157 -7.88 -2.92 -9.99
CA LEU A 157 -6.93 -2.91 -11.11
C LEU A 157 -5.54 -2.39 -10.68
N GLU A 158 -5.47 -1.34 -9.86
CA GLU A 158 -4.22 -0.84 -9.29
C GLU A 158 -3.51 -1.92 -8.46
N ILE A 159 -4.27 -2.67 -7.65
CA ILE A 159 -3.74 -3.81 -6.89
C ILE A 159 -3.26 -4.91 -7.85
N ALA A 160 -4.01 -5.21 -8.93
CA ALA A 160 -3.59 -6.19 -9.93
C ALA A 160 -2.27 -5.80 -10.60
N MET A 161 -2.08 -4.52 -10.94
CA MET A 161 -0.84 -4.02 -11.51
C MET A 161 0.34 -4.19 -10.53
N ALA A 162 0.12 -3.89 -9.25
CA ALA A 162 1.13 -4.12 -8.22
C ALA A 162 1.44 -5.62 -8.04
N LEU A 163 0.43 -6.48 -8.02
CA LEU A 163 0.60 -7.95 -7.91
C LEU A 163 1.33 -8.56 -9.11
N ALA A 164 1.13 -7.99 -10.30
CA ALA A 164 1.77 -8.47 -11.53
C ALA A 164 3.30 -8.31 -11.52
N THR A 165 3.84 -7.46 -10.63
CA THR A 165 5.29 -7.30 -10.43
C THR A 165 5.91 -8.39 -9.54
N GLY A 166 5.11 -9.31 -9.00
CA GLY A 166 5.59 -10.38 -8.11
C GLY A 166 6.11 -9.87 -6.77
N PRO A 167 5.38 -9.00 -6.05
CA PRO A 167 5.90 -8.38 -4.85
C PRO A 167 6.02 -9.36 -3.69
N ARG A 168 6.95 -9.08 -2.76
CA ARG A 168 7.04 -9.71 -1.44
C ARG A 168 6.27 -8.91 -0.39
N MET A 169 6.14 -7.60 -0.61
CA MET A 169 5.39 -6.68 0.24
C MET A 169 4.59 -5.70 -0.61
N LEU A 170 3.34 -5.49 -0.22
CA LEU A 170 2.41 -4.56 -0.85
C LEU A 170 2.12 -3.39 0.10
N LEU A 171 2.37 -2.17 -0.36
CA LEU A 171 1.99 -0.94 0.33
C LEU A 171 0.66 -0.45 -0.24
N LEU A 172 -0.34 -0.31 0.61
CA LEU A 172 -1.68 0.15 0.26
C LEU A 172 -2.00 1.44 1.02
N ASP A 173 -2.34 2.48 0.29
CA ASP A 173 -2.64 3.79 0.84
C ASP A 173 -4.12 4.12 0.58
N GLU A 174 -4.93 3.98 1.63
CA GLU A 174 -6.37 4.19 1.65
C GLU A 174 -7.12 3.47 0.49
N PRO A 175 -6.93 2.14 0.33
CA PRO A 175 -7.51 1.41 -0.80
C PRO A 175 -9.03 1.40 -0.80
N MET A 176 -9.69 1.69 0.33
CA MET A 176 -11.15 1.71 0.46
C MET A 176 -11.75 3.12 0.39
N ALA A 177 -10.92 4.17 0.23
CA ALA A 177 -11.41 5.54 0.15
C ALA A 177 -12.42 5.73 -1.00
N GLY A 178 -13.58 6.32 -0.68
CA GLY A 178 -14.63 6.61 -1.64
C GLY A 178 -15.48 5.40 -2.08
N MET A 179 -15.30 4.24 -1.48
CA MET A 179 -16.09 3.04 -1.75
C MET A 179 -17.39 3.01 -0.94
N GLY A 180 -18.44 2.46 -1.54
CA GLY A 180 -19.63 2.10 -0.80
C GLY A 180 -19.44 0.82 0.05
N PRO A 181 -20.36 0.51 0.99
CA PRO A 181 -20.22 -0.61 1.93
C PRO A 181 -19.97 -1.97 1.24
N GLU A 182 -20.64 -2.23 0.12
CA GLU A 182 -20.47 -3.50 -0.61
C GLU A 182 -19.09 -3.59 -1.30
N GLU A 183 -18.58 -2.48 -1.82
CA GLU A 183 -17.26 -2.44 -2.45
C GLU A 183 -16.16 -2.59 -1.39
N SER A 184 -16.31 -1.90 -0.23
CA SER A 184 -15.42 -2.05 0.91
C SER A 184 -15.38 -3.48 1.42
N ALA A 185 -16.53 -4.14 1.57
CA ALA A 185 -16.60 -5.55 1.98
C ALA A 185 -15.88 -6.48 0.99
N ARG A 186 -16.00 -6.22 -0.31
CA ARG A 186 -15.24 -6.96 -1.35
C ARG A 186 -13.74 -6.72 -1.24
N MET A 187 -13.32 -5.47 -1.00
CA MET A 187 -11.91 -5.11 -0.82
C MET A 187 -11.34 -5.76 0.44
N VAL A 188 -12.05 -5.74 1.56
CA VAL A 188 -11.66 -6.43 2.80
C VAL A 188 -11.45 -7.94 2.56
N LYS A 189 -12.36 -8.57 1.81
CA LYS A 189 -12.20 -9.99 1.45
C LYS A 189 -10.95 -10.21 0.59
N LEU A 190 -10.73 -9.38 -0.43
CA LEU A 190 -9.55 -9.45 -1.30
C LEU A 190 -8.25 -9.32 -0.47
N LEU A 191 -8.17 -8.33 0.42
CA LEU A 191 -6.97 -8.11 1.24
C LEU A 191 -6.74 -9.26 2.22
N ARG A 192 -7.81 -9.87 2.75
CA ARG A 192 -7.73 -11.06 3.60
C ARG A 192 -7.18 -12.27 2.84
N ASP A 193 -7.56 -12.44 1.59
CA ASP A 193 -7.05 -13.52 0.75
C ASP A 193 -5.57 -13.27 0.41
N LEU A 194 -5.20 -12.03 0.05
CA LEU A 194 -3.83 -11.65 -0.30
C LEU A 194 -2.85 -11.76 0.88
N LYS A 195 -3.27 -11.47 2.11
CA LYS A 195 -2.39 -11.56 3.29
C LYS A 195 -1.90 -12.97 3.59
N GLN A 196 -2.53 -14.01 3.04
CA GLN A 196 -2.05 -15.38 3.18
C GLN A 196 -0.76 -15.65 2.39
N GLU A 197 -0.47 -14.83 1.41
CA GLU A 197 0.66 -15.00 0.49
C GLU A 197 1.69 -13.87 0.58
N LEU A 198 1.26 -12.68 1.01
CA LEU A 198 2.05 -11.45 0.95
C LEU A 198 2.12 -10.75 2.32
N THR A 199 3.20 -10.03 2.53
CA THR A 199 3.26 -9.03 3.59
C THR A 199 2.54 -7.78 3.09
N ILE A 200 1.69 -7.18 3.93
CA ILE A 200 0.92 -5.98 3.55
C ILE A 200 1.14 -4.88 4.58
N LEU A 201 1.50 -3.69 4.13
CA LEU A 201 1.43 -2.47 4.91
C LEU A 201 0.22 -1.66 4.42
N LEU A 202 -0.76 -1.51 5.30
CA LEU A 202 -2.03 -0.86 5.01
C LEU A 202 -2.11 0.48 5.75
N ILE A 203 -2.32 1.56 5.02
CA ILE A 203 -2.79 2.82 5.62
C ILE A 203 -4.28 2.90 5.39
N GLU A 204 -5.04 3.07 6.44
CA GLU A 204 -6.50 3.21 6.40
C GLU A 204 -7.00 4.05 7.57
N HIS A 205 -8.13 4.67 7.36
CA HIS A 205 -8.87 5.40 8.38
C HIS A 205 -10.20 4.73 8.75
N ASP A 206 -10.66 3.76 7.95
CA ASP A 206 -11.79 2.89 8.30
C ASP A 206 -11.35 1.89 9.37
N MET A 207 -11.69 2.22 10.62
CA MET A 207 -11.28 1.42 11.78
C MET A 207 -11.90 0.03 11.77
N GLU A 208 -13.11 -0.13 11.21
CA GLU A 208 -13.78 -1.42 11.14
C GLU A 208 -13.01 -2.37 10.21
N ALA A 209 -12.61 -1.88 9.05
CA ALA A 209 -11.78 -2.61 8.11
C ALA A 209 -10.39 -2.93 8.67
N VAL A 210 -9.75 -1.95 9.33
CA VAL A 210 -8.43 -2.14 9.97
C VAL A 210 -8.50 -3.25 11.01
N PHE A 211 -9.48 -3.22 11.93
CA PHE A 211 -9.64 -4.24 12.96
C PHE A 211 -10.01 -5.62 12.42
N ALA A 212 -10.67 -5.67 11.26
CA ALA A 212 -11.01 -6.93 10.60
C ALA A 212 -9.84 -7.59 9.86
N LEU A 213 -8.81 -6.82 9.49
CA LEU A 213 -7.72 -7.26 8.62
C LEU A 213 -6.37 -7.38 9.31
N ALA A 214 -6.02 -6.41 10.18
CA ALA A 214 -4.67 -6.25 10.68
C ALA A 214 -4.28 -7.33 11.69
N ASP A 215 -3.05 -7.82 11.59
CA ASP A 215 -2.41 -8.63 12.62
C ASP A 215 -1.80 -7.73 13.70
N ARG A 216 -1.26 -6.58 13.26
CA ARG A 216 -0.74 -5.52 14.13
C ARG A 216 -1.11 -4.15 13.58
N ILE A 217 -1.23 -3.19 14.49
CA ILE A 217 -1.56 -1.80 14.19
C ILE A 217 -0.53 -0.91 14.85
N SER A 218 0.00 0.06 14.10
CA SER A 218 0.79 1.17 14.63
C SER A 218 0.00 2.46 14.51
N VAL A 219 0.00 3.24 15.57
CA VAL A 219 -0.69 4.53 15.64
C VAL A 219 0.31 5.65 15.47
N LEU A 220 0.15 6.42 14.39
CA LEU A 220 1.00 7.57 14.06
C LEU A 220 0.29 8.87 14.44
N VAL A 221 0.95 9.70 15.24
CA VAL A 221 0.43 11.01 15.67
C VAL A 221 1.58 12.02 15.61
N TYR A 222 1.37 13.14 14.91
CA TYR A 222 2.38 14.20 14.73
C TYR A 222 3.78 13.67 14.32
N GLY A 223 3.79 12.72 13.38
CA GLY A 223 5.02 12.12 12.86
C GLY A 223 5.66 11.06 13.78
N ARG A 224 5.08 10.70 14.90
CA ARG A 224 5.60 9.71 15.86
C ARG A 224 4.69 8.50 15.97
N VAL A 225 5.28 7.33 16.13
CA VAL A 225 4.54 6.12 16.51
C VAL A 225 4.35 6.15 18.02
N ILE A 226 3.10 6.33 18.47
CA ILE A 226 2.76 6.39 19.90
C ILE A 226 2.44 5.00 20.48
N ALA A 227 1.93 4.08 19.64
CA ALA A 227 1.63 2.72 20.06
C ALA A 227 1.76 1.74 18.90
N THR A 228 2.14 0.50 19.19
CA THR A 228 2.11 -0.64 18.27
C THR A 228 1.65 -1.88 19.01
N GLY A 229 0.64 -2.59 18.49
CA GLY A 229 0.09 -3.77 19.15
C GLY A 229 -0.89 -4.55 18.28
N THR A 230 -1.50 -5.58 18.88
CA THR A 230 -2.63 -6.26 18.24
C THR A 230 -3.86 -5.34 18.19
N PRO A 231 -4.85 -5.64 17.33
CA PRO A 231 -6.09 -4.87 17.29
C PRO A 231 -6.74 -4.66 18.67
N GLU A 232 -6.76 -5.71 19.50
CA GLU A 232 -7.33 -5.65 20.85
C GLU A 232 -6.52 -4.74 21.79
N ALA A 233 -5.18 -4.82 21.72
CA ALA A 233 -4.29 -4.00 22.53
C ALA A 233 -4.43 -2.50 22.17
N ILE A 234 -4.54 -2.20 20.86
CA ILE A 234 -4.72 -0.81 20.38
C ILE A 234 -6.10 -0.26 20.80
N ARG A 235 -7.16 -1.05 20.73
CA ARG A 235 -8.50 -0.68 21.19
C ARG A 235 -8.56 -0.34 22.69
N ALA A 236 -7.77 -1.06 23.48
CA ALA A 236 -7.70 -0.87 24.93
C ALA A 236 -6.74 0.24 25.36
N ASN A 237 -5.92 0.76 24.44
CA ASN A 237 -4.89 1.75 24.77
C ASN A 237 -5.50 3.13 24.98
N GLU A 238 -5.30 3.69 26.17
CA GLU A 238 -5.88 4.95 26.60
C GLU A 238 -5.27 6.16 25.87
N GLU A 239 -3.96 6.14 25.60
CA GLU A 239 -3.27 7.17 24.82
C GLU A 239 -3.79 7.24 23.37
N VAL A 240 -4.03 6.09 22.77
CA VAL A 240 -4.64 5.99 21.43
C VAL A 240 -6.06 6.55 21.44
N ARG A 241 -6.86 6.20 22.46
CA ARG A 241 -8.23 6.72 22.61
C ARG A 241 -8.24 8.23 22.74
N GLN A 242 -7.35 8.79 23.53
CA GLN A 242 -7.25 10.26 23.71
C GLN A 242 -6.79 10.96 22.40
N ALA A 243 -5.83 10.37 21.68
CA ALA A 243 -5.32 10.95 20.44
C ALA A 243 -6.29 10.85 19.25
N TYR A 244 -7.20 9.85 19.26
CA TYR A 244 -8.09 9.55 18.15
C TYR A 244 -9.55 9.94 18.42
N LEU A 245 -10.01 9.89 19.69
CA LEU A 245 -11.40 10.14 20.08
C LEU A 245 -11.57 11.49 20.78
N GLY A 246 -10.46 12.17 21.11
CA GLY A 246 -10.51 13.50 21.71
C GLY A 246 -10.99 14.61 20.77
N ASP A 247 -11.02 14.36 19.46
CA ASP A 247 -11.49 15.32 18.45
C ASP A 247 -12.99 15.16 18.09
N ASP A 248 -13.65 14.05 18.45
CA ASP A 248 -15.07 13.81 18.11
C ASP A 248 -16.07 14.40 19.12
N ASP A 249 -15.64 14.79 20.33
CA ASP A 249 -16.54 15.38 21.34
C ASP A 249 -16.72 16.92 21.22
N GLY A 250 -16.14 17.55 20.17
CA GLY A 250 -16.19 19.00 19.95
C GLY A 250 -17.24 19.53 18.97
N GLY A 251 -18.11 18.70 18.42
CA GLY A 251 -19.00 19.06 17.31
C GLY A 251 -20.50 18.82 17.53
N GLY A 252 -21.03 19.09 18.72
CA GLY A 252 -22.45 19.01 18.96
C GLY A 252 -22.89 19.96 20.08
N ASP A 253 -23.24 21.18 19.69
CA ASP A 253 -24.27 22.08 20.25
C ASP A 253 -23.86 23.55 20.16
N ALA A 254 -24.34 24.24 19.13
CA ALA A 254 -24.86 25.60 19.23
C ALA A 254 -25.61 25.98 17.93
#